data_d6e08f7729c96d95c934212889cfa99a
#
_entry.id   d6e08f7729c96d95c934212889cfa99a
#
_cell.length_a   1.000
_cell.length_b   1.000
_cell.length_c   1.000
_cell.angle_alpha   90.00
_cell.angle_beta   90.00
_cell.angle_gamma   90.00
#
_symmetry.space_group_name_H-M   'P 1'
#
loop_
_entity.id
_entity.type
_entity.pdbx_description
1 polymer ?
#
loop_
_entity_poly.entity_id
_entity_poly.type
_entity_poly.pdbx_seq_one_letter_code
_entity_poly.pdbx_strand_id
1 'polypeptide(L)'
;IYTDRTTEANMRKEEEKPDTIHQLLDFLKTHYDFRRNIIMDRLEYLDFNEKTEKWIGKLRPVRATSYNAIFLELQLAGIKCSLDYVKAIVNSSYPREFNPFTDYIEKLKPWDGVTDYIGQLAETVQTEDQEFWKKSFRKWFVGMLACALQDEAVNHLVIILYSEQGKGKSTWIRRLLPPEWREYYRNGMANPENKDHQLMLSTHLIINMEEFDGARISDLAGLKRTITQESVTERKVYDMQTLSFIRRASFIASTNNRLCLQDIGGNRRFLPSSVISMDYRTPVNYEGIYAQAYALLNGGYQYWYEGEEIDELNRHNEMHRMKDPVEENLLVYFRKPEPEDTCVKWMPAAAILSKIAIYGKIQVNRQAIQTLVLSLEKYRFRTRRNAQGSTEYEVVDLQNDEVNKGFGK
;
A
#
# COMPACT_ATOMS: atom_id res chain seq x y z
N ILE A 1 -19.03 -92.63 -13.67
CA ILE A 1 -17.86 -91.86 -14.12
C ILE A 1 -18.43 -90.53 -14.58
N TYR A 2 -18.45 -89.59 -13.69
CA TYR A 2 -18.89 -88.26 -13.95
C TYR A 2 -17.69 -87.41 -14.39
N THR A 3 -17.74 -86.84 -15.60
CA THR A 3 -16.79 -85.86 -16.05
C THR A 3 -17.31 -84.46 -15.72
N ASP A 4 -16.55 -83.86 -14.91
CA ASP A 4 -16.73 -82.49 -14.45
C ASP A 4 -16.45 -81.51 -15.62
N ARG A 5 -17.48 -80.85 -16.08
CA ARG A 5 -17.42 -79.70 -17.03
C ARG A 5 -17.93 -78.53 -16.29
N THR A 6 -17.18 -78.07 -15.31
CA THR A 6 -17.50 -76.81 -14.64
C THR A 6 -16.39 -75.84 -14.83
N THR A 7 -16.77 -74.74 -15.47
CA THR A 7 -16.28 -73.41 -15.19
C THR A 7 -14.93 -73.02 -15.73
N GLU A 8 -14.82 -73.03 -17.06
CA GLU A 8 -14.13 -71.93 -17.77
C GLU A 8 -15.14 -70.89 -18.28
N ALA A 9 -16.04 -70.50 -17.41
CA ALA A 9 -17.00 -69.46 -17.69
C ALA A 9 -16.53 -68.15 -17.09
N ASN A 10 -16.01 -67.25 -17.95
CA ASN A 10 -16.16 -65.79 -17.81
C ASN A 10 -15.60 -65.16 -16.55
N MET A 11 -14.31 -65.11 -16.39
CA MET A 11 -13.66 -63.91 -15.85
C MET A 11 -13.31 -62.97 -17.01
N ARG A 12 -14.29 -62.51 -17.78
CA ARG A 12 -14.21 -61.16 -18.37
C ARG A 12 -14.33 -60.19 -17.19
N LYS A 13 -13.22 -59.61 -16.74
CA LYS A 13 -13.25 -58.35 -16.00
C LYS A 13 -14.07 -57.43 -16.90
N GLU A 14 -15.32 -57.17 -16.53
CA GLU A 14 -16.02 -55.99 -16.92
C GLU A 14 -15.10 -54.85 -16.52
N GLU A 15 -14.45 -54.19 -17.44
CA GLU A 15 -13.88 -52.88 -17.21
C GLU A 15 -15.07 -52.01 -16.81
N GLU A 16 -15.23 -51.80 -15.47
CA GLU A 16 -16.23 -50.90 -14.93
C GLU A 16 -16.02 -49.56 -15.68
N LYS A 17 -17.01 -49.20 -16.49
CA LYS A 17 -17.00 -47.87 -17.13
C LYS A 17 -16.87 -46.84 -16.01
N PRO A 18 -15.84 -45.95 -16.07
CA PRO A 18 -15.64 -44.99 -15.03
C PRO A 18 -16.95 -44.21 -14.77
N ASP A 19 -17.31 -44.02 -13.52
CA ASP A 19 -18.48 -43.24 -13.11
C ASP A 19 -18.42 -41.84 -13.74
N THR A 20 -19.58 -41.26 -14.00
CA THR A 20 -19.71 -39.93 -14.62
C THR A 20 -18.84 -38.85 -13.95
N ILE A 21 -18.66 -38.94 -12.62
CA ILE A 21 -17.75 -38.07 -11.86
C ILE A 21 -16.32 -38.22 -12.34
N HIS A 22 -15.82 -39.44 -12.46
CA HIS A 22 -14.43 -39.68 -12.88
C HIS A 22 -14.20 -39.21 -14.32
N GLN A 23 -15.16 -39.48 -15.23
CA GLN A 23 -15.08 -39.00 -16.62
C GLN A 23 -15.02 -37.47 -16.68
N LEU A 24 -15.85 -36.79 -15.84
CA LEU A 24 -15.87 -35.32 -15.77
C LEU A 24 -14.54 -34.77 -15.19
N LEU A 25 -14.04 -35.34 -14.12
CA LEU A 25 -12.77 -34.91 -13.53
C LEU A 25 -11.58 -35.14 -14.47
N ASP A 26 -11.54 -36.25 -15.18
CA ASP A 26 -10.48 -36.56 -16.16
C ASP A 26 -10.55 -35.58 -17.33
N PHE A 27 -11.73 -35.29 -17.83
CA PHE A 27 -11.92 -34.29 -18.87
C PHE A 27 -11.43 -32.91 -18.40
N LEU A 28 -11.86 -32.46 -17.20
CA LEU A 28 -11.45 -31.16 -16.67
C LEU A 28 -9.93 -31.08 -16.46
N LYS A 29 -9.28 -32.12 -15.94
CA LYS A 29 -7.82 -32.18 -15.76
C LYS A 29 -7.06 -32.14 -17.08
N THR A 30 -7.60 -32.74 -18.12
CA THR A 30 -6.93 -32.81 -19.43
C THR A 30 -7.03 -31.49 -20.19
N HIS A 31 -8.17 -30.79 -20.07
CA HIS A 31 -8.45 -29.60 -20.90
C HIS A 31 -8.25 -28.28 -20.17
N TYR A 32 -8.23 -28.26 -18.82
CA TYR A 32 -8.21 -27.03 -18.01
C TYR A 32 -7.28 -27.15 -16.83
N ASP A 33 -6.45 -26.12 -16.58
CA ASP A 33 -5.74 -25.94 -15.31
C ASP A 33 -6.49 -24.91 -14.47
N PHE A 34 -7.36 -25.39 -13.58
CA PHE A 34 -8.11 -24.53 -12.67
C PHE A 34 -7.28 -24.19 -11.44
N ARG A 35 -7.31 -22.91 -11.06
CA ARG A 35 -6.63 -22.38 -9.88
C ARG A 35 -7.54 -21.44 -9.12
N ARG A 36 -7.46 -21.46 -7.81
CA ARG A 36 -8.09 -20.46 -6.94
C ARG A 36 -7.06 -19.39 -6.60
N ASN A 37 -7.18 -18.21 -7.21
CA ASN A 37 -6.37 -17.05 -6.87
C ASN A 37 -6.77 -16.55 -5.47
N ILE A 38 -5.90 -16.78 -4.46
CA ILE A 38 -6.19 -16.46 -3.06
C ILE A 38 -6.12 -14.96 -2.75
N ILE A 39 -5.46 -14.16 -3.62
CA ILE A 39 -5.38 -12.69 -3.46
C ILE A 39 -6.67 -12.02 -3.93
N MET A 40 -7.13 -12.38 -5.13
CA MET A 40 -8.37 -11.85 -5.71
C MET A 40 -9.62 -12.62 -5.25
N ASP A 41 -9.42 -13.72 -4.52
CA ASP A 41 -10.48 -14.67 -4.11
C ASP A 41 -11.40 -15.03 -5.28
N ARG A 42 -10.81 -15.49 -6.38
CA ARG A 42 -11.54 -15.88 -7.59
C ARG A 42 -10.94 -17.12 -8.23
N LEU A 43 -11.78 -17.83 -8.95
CA LEU A 43 -11.35 -18.94 -9.79
C LEU A 43 -10.79 -18.43 -11.11
N GLU A 44 -9.69 -19.02 -11.53
CA GLU A 44 -9.01 -18.75 -12.79
C GLU A 44 -8.67 -20.08 -13.48
N TYR A 45 -8.46 -20.04 -14.79
CA TYR A 45 -8.10 -21.21 -15.54
C TYR A 45 -7.23 -20.90 -16.75
N LEU A 46 -6.46 -21.90 -17.19
CA LEU A 46 -5.78 -21.97 -18.48
C LEU A 46 -6.42 -23.05 -19.31
N ASP A 47 -6.46 -22.86 -20.64
CA ASP A 47 -6.83 -23.90 -21.59
C ASP A 47 -5.60 -24.73 -21.98
N PHE A 48 -5.81 -26.01 -22.23
CA PHE A 48 -4.80 -26.88 -22.83
C PHE A 48 -4.93 -26.85 -24.36
N ASN A 49 -3.81 -26.75 -25.06
CA ASN A 49 -3.77 -26.84 -26.47
C ASN A 49 -3.26 -28.23 -26.88
N GLU A 50 -4.15 -29.10 -27.34
CA GLU A 50 -3.82 -30.46 -27.76
C GLU A 50 -2.77 -30.54 -28.89
N LYS A 51 -2.78 -29.55 -29.81
CA LYS A 51 -1.84 -29.53 -30.95
C LYS A 51 -0.41 -29.23 -30.54
N THR A 52 -0.23 -28.44 -29.48
CA THR A 52 1.08 -28.03 -28.96
C THR A 52 1.46 -28.74 -27.68
N GLU A 53 0.56 -29.54 -27.11
CA GLU A 53 0.68 -30.22 -25.82
C GLU A 53 1.10 -29.26 -24.69
N LYS A 54 0.60 -28.02 -24.70
CA LYS A 54 0.94 -26.99 -23.75
C LYS A 54 -0.29 -26.26 -23.22
N TRP A 55 -0.20 -25.83 -21.97
CA TRP A 55 -1.11 -24.84 -21.41
C TRP A 55 -0.88 -23.50 -22.10
N ILE A 56 -1.93 -22.89 -22.63
CA ILE A 56 -1.84 -21.68 -23.45
C ILE A 56 -2.52 -20.47 -22.81
N GLY A 57 -1.97 -19.31 -23.14
CA GLY A 57 -2.54 -18.02 -22.78
C GLY A 57 -2.16 -17.56 -21.38
N LYS A 58 -2.96 -16.63 -20.89
CA LYS A 58 -2.90 -16.11 -19.51
C LYS A 58 -4.03 -16.70 -18.72
N LEU A 59 -3.82 -16.86 -17.40
CA LEU A 59 -4.88 -17.19 -16.47
C LEU A 59 -6.06 -16.24 -16.68
N ARG A 60 -7.25 -16.80 -16.88
CA ARG A 60 -8.49 -16.06 -17.11
C ARG A 60 -9.48 -16.34 -16.00
N PRO A 61 -10.19 -15.31 -15.51
CA PRO A 61 -11.23 -15.52 -14.52
C PRO A 61 -12.34 -16.43 -15.05
N VAL A 62 -12.78 -17.37 -14.23
CA VAL A 62 -13.97 -18.19 -14.53
C VAL A 62 -15.22 -17.29 -14.42
N ARG A 63 -15.97 -17.22 -15.50
CA ARG A 63 -17.21 -16.44 -15.61
C ARG A 63 -18.40 -17.36 -15.91
N ALA A 64 -19.61 -16.85 -15.86
CA ALA A 64 -20.81 -17.61 -16.25
C ALA A 64 -20.68 -18.21 -17.65
N THR A 65 -20.11 -17.45 -18.61
CA THR A 65 -19.83 -17.93 -19.97
C THR A 65 -18.81 -19.06 -20.00
N SER A 66 -17.84 -19.09 -19.11
CA SER A 66 -16.84 -20.16 -19.01
C SER A 66 -17.50 -21.49 -18.60
N TYR A 67 -18.38 -21.48 -17.59
CA TYR A 67 -19.13 -22.67 -17.20
C TYR A 67 -20.00 -23.21 -18.35
N ASN A 68 -20.65 -22.32 -19.12
CA ASN A 68 -21.46 -22.71 -20.24
C ASN A 68 -20.65 -23.33 -21.38
N ALA A 69 -19.44 -22.80 -21.66
CA ALA A 69 -18.53 -23.35 -22.66
C ALA A 69 -18.06 -24.75 -22.24
N ILE A 70 -17.57 -24.89 -21.01
CA ILE A 70 -17.15 -26.18 -20.45
C ILE A 70 -18.26 -27.20 -20.50
N PHE A 71 -19.49 -26.81 -20.12
CA PHE A 71 -20.65 -27.69 -20.17
C PHE A 71 -20.92 -28.15 -21.61
N LEU A 72 -20.88 -27.26 -22.60
CA LEU A 72 -21.08 -27.61 -24.00
C LEU A 72 -20.01 -28.61 -24.50
N GLU A 73 -18.75 -28.37 -24.16
CA GLU A 73 -17.63 -29.27 -24.53
C GLU A 73 -17.79 -30.67 -23.92
N LEU A 74 -18.21 -30.73 -22.63
CA LEU A 74 -18.53 -32.02 -22.01
C LEU A 74 -19.65 -32.76 -22.70
N GLN A 75 -20.73 -32.05 -23.14
CA GLN A 75 -21.82 -32.68 -23.91
C GLN A 75 -21.32 -33.20 -25.28
N LEU A 76 -20.45 -32.43 -25.94
CA LEU A 76 -19.85 -32.85 -27.23
C LEU A 76 -18.92 -34.06 -27.06
N ALA A 77 -18.24 -34.15 -25.92
CA ALA A 77 -17.42 -35.32 -25.55
C ALA A 77 -18.25 -36.54 -25.11
N GLY A 78 -19.61 -36.42 -25.08
CA GLY A 78 -20.50 -37.50 -24.66
C GLY A 78 -20.63 -37.71 -23.17
N ILE A 79 -20.13 -36.79 -22.34
CA ILE A 79 -20.19 -36.85 -20.89
C ILE A 79 -21.50 -36.19 -20.42
N LYS A 80 -22.42 -37.02 -19.90
CA LYS A 80 -23.75 -36.58 -19.46
C LYS A 80 -23.69 -36.01 -18.06
N CYS A 81 -23.70 -34.70 -17.93
CA CYS A 81 -23.76 -33.98 -16.64
C CYS A 81 -24.69 -32.78 -16.73
N SER A 82 -25.05 -32.17 -15.60
CA SER A 82 -25.76 -30.89 -15.56
C SER A 82 -24.76 -29.73 -15.41
N LEU A 83 -25.19 -28.53 -15.84
CA LEU A 83 -24.39 -27.30 -15.65
C LEU A 83 -24.10 -27.03 -14.17
N ASP A 84 -25.08 -27.30 -13.29
CA ASP A 84 -24.92 -27.08 -11.85
C ASP A 84 -23.92 -28.06 -11.24
N TYR A 85 -23.80 -29.26 -11.80
CA TYR A 85 -22.79 -30.22 -11.39
C TYR A 85 -21.37 -29.77 -11.77
N VAL A 86 -21.19 -29.22 -12.97
CA VAL A 86 -19.93 -28.59 -13.39
C VAL A 86 -19.55 -27.44 -12.45
N LYS A 87 -20.52 -26.56 -12.16
CA LYS A 87 -20.31 -25.45 -11.21
C LYS A 87 -19.93 -25.95 -9.83
N ALA A 88 -20.60 -26.98 -9.32
CA ALA A 88 -20.33 -27.54 -7.99
C ALA A 88 -18.89 -28.06 -7.88
N ILE A 89 -18.40 -28.77 -8.90
CA ILE A 89 -17.02 -29.28 -8.91
C ILE A 89 -16.01 -28.12 -9.02
N VAL A 90 -16.17 -27.24 -9.99
CA VAL A 90 -15.22 -26.16 -10.22
C VAL A 90 -15.18 -25.16 -9.04
N ASN A 91 -16.29 -24.99 -8.32
CA ASN A 91 -16.33 -24.13 -7.12
C ASN A 91 -15.97 -24.85 -5.82
N SER A 92 -15.71 -26.15 -5.86
CA SER A 92 -15.27 -26.94 -4.69
C SER A 92 -13.78 -26.70 -4.37
N SER A 93 -13.20 -27.59 -3.56
CA SER A 93 -11.75 -27.66 -3.31
C SER A 93 -10.96 -28.30 -4.47
N TYR A 94 -11.58 -28.62 -5.60
CA TYR A 94 -10.93 -29.21 -6.77
C TYR A 94 -9.84 -28.31 -7.38
N PRO A 95 -10.05 -26.98 -7.62
CA PRO A 95 -9.00 -26.09 -8.05
C PRO A 95 -7.94 -25.88 -6.98
N ARG A 96 -6.67 -26.03 -7.32
CA ARG A 96 -5.57 -25.78 -6.38
C ARG A 96 -5.51 -24.28 -6.01
N GLU A 97 -5.16 -24.00 -4.77
CA GLU A 97 -4.85 -22.64 -4.35
C GLU A 97 -3.61 -22.10 -5.07
N PHE A 98 -3.63 -20.82 -5.39
CA PHE A 98 -2.61 -20.16 -6.17
C PHE A 98 -2.39 -18.74 -5.63
N ASN A 99 -1.16 -18.48 -5.18
CA ASN A 99 -0.72 -17.13 -4.86
C ASN A 99 0.13 -16.60 -6.03
N PRO A 100 -0.35 -15.60 -6.80
CA PRO A 100 0.37 -15.09 -7.97
C PRO A 100 1.70 -14.45 -7.64
N PHE A 101 1.86 -13.93 -6.43
CA PHE A 101 3.10 -13.29 -6.00
C PHE A 101 4.17 -14.35 -5.69
N THR A 102 3.84 -15.35 -4.88
CA THR A 102 4.74 -16.45 -4.56
C THR A 102 5.13 -17.22 -5.81
N ASP A 103 4.14 -17.56 -6.67
CA ASP A 103 4.37 -18.30 -7.92
C ASP A 103 5.32 -17.55 -8.90
N TYR A 104 5.25 -16.22 -8.91
CA TYR A 104 6.17 -15.41 -9.71
C TYR A 104 7.59 -15.41 -9.13
N ILE A 105 7.72 -15.16 -7.83
CA ILE A 105 9.02 -15.08 -7.15
C ILE A 105 9.77 -16.41 -7.19
N GLU A 106 9.09 -17.53 -7.00
CA GLU A 106 9.71 -18.87 -7.02
C GLU A 106 10.30 -19.26 -8.39
N LYS A 107 9.85 -18.61 -9.45
CA LYS A 107 10.36 -18.83 -10.82
C LYS A 107 11.58 -17.97 -11.17
N LEU A 108 11.87 -16.96 -10.34
CA LEU A 108 13.00 -16.07 -10.58
C LEU A 108 14.32 -16.76 -10.29
N LYS A 109 15.34 -16.39 -11.06
CA LYS A 109 16.72 -16.74 -10.71
C LYS A 109 17.12 -15.97 -9.44
N PRO A 110 17.92 -16.57 -8.54
CA PRO A 110 18.44 -15.86 -7.39
C PRO A 110 19.21 -14.59 -7.82
N TRP A 111 19.13 -13.55 -6.99
CA TRP A 111 19.92 -12.34 -7.19
C TRP A 111 21.44 -12.65 -7.14
N ASP A 112 22.21 -11.98 -7.96
CA ASP A 112 23.67 -12.14 -8.05
C ASP A 112 24.47 -11.63 -6.83
N GLY A 113 23.78 -10.93 -5.91
CA GLY A 113 24.39 -10.37 -4.70
C GLY A 113 25.21 -9.09 -4.92
N VAL A 114 25.33 -8.60 -6.15
CA VAL A 114 26.22 -7.48 -6.53
C VAL A 114 25.46 -6.35 -7.23
N THR A 115 24.64 -6.68 -8.23
CA THR A 115 23.98 -5.69 -9.08
C THR A 115 22.83 -5.01 -8.34
N ASP A 116 22.88 -3.69 -8.20
CA ASP A 116 21.81 -2.91 -7.55
C ASP A 116 20.68 -2.55 -8.52
N TYR A 117 19.84 -3.52 -8.85
CA TYR A 117 18.70 -3.35 -9.76
C TYR A 117 17.65 -2.38 -9.23
N ILE A 118 17.38 -2.38 -7.91
CA ILE A 118 16.43 -1.45 -7.27
C ILE A 118 16.98 -0.02 -7.35
N GLY A 119 18.29 0.16 -7.12
CA GLY A 119 18.95 1.44 -7.29
C GLY A 119 18.90 1.96 -8.73
N GLN A 120 19.15 1.09 -9.71
CA GLN A 120 19.02 1.43 -11.14
C GLN A 120 17.59 1.86 -11.49
N LEU A 121 16.57 1.18 -10.97
CA LEU A 121 15.19 1.61 -11.16
C LEU A 121 14.91 2.95 -10.46
N ALA A 122 15.43 3.18 -9.27
CA ALA A 122 15.30 4.47 -8.59
C ALA A 122 15.95 5.62 -9.39
N GLU A 123 17.08 5.37 -10.06
CA GLU A 123 17.78 6.35 -10.90
C GLU A 123 17.00 6.81 -12.12
N THR A 124 15.96 6.06 -12.55
CA THR A 124 15.05 6.53 -13.60
C THR A 124 14.20 7.72 -13.16
N VAL A 125 14.19 8.05 -11.86
CA VAL A 125 13.57 9.24 -11.29
C VAL A 125 14.66 10.12 -10.70
N GLN A 126 14.87 11.30 -11.31
CA GLN A 126 15.79 12.29 -10.80
C GLN A 126 15.06 13.22 -9.85
N THR A 127 15.57 13.41 -8.64
CA THR A 127 14.96 14.22 -7.59
C THR A 127 15.93 15.28 -7.06
N GLU A 128 15.43 16.27 -6.34
CA GLU A 128 16.27 17.29 -5.69
C GLU A 128 17.18 16.67 -4.61
N ASP A 129 16.72 15.62 -3.93
CA ASP A 129 17.50 14.83 -2.94
C ASP A 129 17.53 13.37 -3.39
N GLN A 130 18.52 13.05 -4.22
CA GLN A 130 18.64 11.74 -4.86
C GLN A 130 19.01 10.64 -3.87
N GLU A 131 19.80 10.93 -2.85
CA GLU A 131 20.21 9.94 -1.86
C GLU A 131 19.02 9.56 -0.95
N PHE A 132 18.26 10.56 -0.49
CA PHE A 132 17.03 10.30 0.25
C PHE A 132 16.03 9.50 -0.59
N TRP A 133 15.88 9.85 -1.87
CA TRP A 133 14.99 9.15 -2.80
C TRP A 133 15.39 7.68 -2.94
N LYS A 134 16.64 7.37 -3.26
CA LYS A 134 17.12 6.00 -3.43
C LYS A 134 16.91 5.15 -2.16
N LYS A 135 17.28 5.69 -0.99
CA LYS A 135 17.08 5.05 0.32
C LYS A 135 15.59 4.77 0.58
N SER A 136 14.76 5.78 0.41
CA SER A 136 13.32 5.71 0.64
C SER A 136 12.62 4.74 -0.31
N PHE A 137 12.95 4.80 -1.60
CA PHE A 137 12.40 3.92 -2.61
C PHE A 137 12.74 2.45 -2.34
N ARG A 138 13.99 2.15 -1.98
CA ARG A 138 14.41 0.79 -1.63
C ARG A 138 13.63 0.25 -0.44
N LYS A 139 13.52 1.03 0.66
CA LYS A 139 12.72 0.64 1.83
C LYS A 139 11.26 0.39 1.45
N TRP A 140 10.66 1.30 0.72
CA TRP A 140 9.28 1.17 0.28
C TRP A 140 9.06 -0.04 -0.63
N PHE A 141 9.96 -0.28 -1.60
CA PHE A 141 9.85 -1.37 -2.57
C PHE A 141 10.00 -2.75 -1.91
N VAL A 142 10.95 -2.90 -1.00
CA VAL A 142 11.09 -4.15 -0.21
C VAL A 142 9.87 -4.34 0.70
N GLY A 143 9.37 -3.29 1.34
CA GLY A 143 8.14 -3.32 2.13
C GLY A 143 6.90 -3.69 1.33
N MET A 144 6.80 -3.23 0.07
CA MET A 144 5.74 -3.63 -0.85
C MET A 144 5.81 -5.14 -1.15
N LEU A 145 7.01 -5.67 -1.42
CA LEU A 145 7.17 -7.11 -1.66
C LEU A 145 6.90 -7.92 -0.38
N ALA A 146 7.28 -7.42 0.80
CA ALA A 146 6.94 -8.05 2.07
C ALA A 146 5.42 -8.23 2.22
N CYS A 147 4.63 -7.18 1.92
CA CYS A 147 3.16 -7.26 1.94
C CYS A 147 2.59 -8.26 0.92
N ALA A 148 3.27 -8.50 -0.20
CA ALA A 148 2.86 -9.49 -1.19
C ALA A 148 3.04 -10.93 -0.69
N LEU A 149 4.11 -11.20 0.08
CA LEU A 149 4.56 -12.54 0.41
C LEU A 149 4.30 -12.96 1.87
N GLN A 150 4.21 -12.00 2.79
CA GLN A 150 4.09 -12.24 4.23
C GLN A 150 2.76 -11.69 4.75
N ASP A 151 2.02 -12.51 5.46
CA ASP A 151 0.67 -12.16 5.92
C ASP A 151 0.65 -11.09 7.03
N GLU A 152 1.71 -11.01 7.81
CA GLU A 152 1.85 -10.06 8.93
C GLU A 152 2.54 -8.75 8.52
N ALA A 153 3.06 -8.67 7.29
CA ALA A 153 3.79 -7.50 6.83
C ALA A 153 2.85 -6.34 6.50
N VAL A 154 3.21 -5.15 6.98
CA VAL A 154 2.52 -3.89 6.64
C VAL A 154 3.54 -2.87 6.19
N ASN A 155 3.38 -2.36 4.98
CA ASN A 155 4.17 -1.24 4.52
C ASN A 155 3.55 0.08 5.02
N HIS A 156 4.14 0.66 6.04
CA HIS A 156 3.71 1.93 6.63
C HIS A 156 4.18 3.15 5.85
N LEU A 157 5.01 2.98 4.84
CA LEU A 157 5.60 4.06 4.07
C LEU A 157 4.75 4.40 2.85
N VAL A 158 4.63 5.68 2.57
CA VAL A 158 3.92 6.23 1.41
C VAL A 158 4.87 7.15 0.65
N ILE A 159 5.28 6.76 -0.54
CA ILE A 159 6.01 7.65 -1.43
C ILE A 159 5.05 8.73 -1.96
N ILE A 160 5.50 10.00 -1.95
CA ILE A 160 4.77 11.11 -2.58
C ILE A 160 5.67 11.74 -3.64
N LEU A 161 5.30 11.59 -4.90
CA LEU A 161 6.04 12.17 -6.03
C LEU A 161 5.45 13.54 -6.37
N TYR A 162 6.18 14.60 -6.05
CA TYR A 162 5.84 15.96 -6.43
C TYR A 162 6.53 16.34 -7.74
N SER A 163 5.79 16.81 -8.71
CA SER A 163 6.29 17.51 -9.91
C SER A 163 5.15 18.21 -10.64
N GLU A 164 5.49 19.05 -11.60
CA GLU A 164 4.52 19.58 -12.55
C GLU A 164 3.73 18.48 -13.26
N GLN A 165 2.58 18.84 -13.80
CA GLN A 165 1.74 17.94 -14.57
C GLN A 165 2.45 17.45 -15.84
N GLY A 166 2.14 16.23 -16.29
CA GLY A 166 2.66 15.71 -17.56
C GLY A 166 4.05 15.07 -17.49
N LYS A 167 4.71 15.01 -16.34
CA LYS A 167 6.04 14.36 -16.16
C LYS A 167 6.02 12.83 -16.17
N GLY A 168 4.85 12.18 -16.33
CA GLY A 168 4.76 10.72 -16.46
C GLY A 168 4.67 9.94 -15.15
N LYS A 169 4.37 10.60 -14.02
CA LYS A 169 4.26 9.97 -12.67
C LYS A 169 3.42 8.70 -12.67
N SER A 170 2.15 8.77 -13.07
CA SER A 170 1.24 7.61 -13.05
C SER A 170 1.69 6.48 -13.97
N THR A 171 2.30 6.82 -15.12
CA THR A 171 2.85 5.83 -16.05
C THR A 171 4.02 5.09 -15.42
N TRP A 172 4.95 5.81 -14.77
CA TRP A 172 6.09 5.23 -14.09
C TRP A 172 5.66 4.35 -12.92
N ILE A 173 4.74 4.83 -12.08
CA ILE A 173 4.22 4.08 -10.93
C ILE A 173 3.60 2.74 -11.37
N ARG A 174 2.76 2.77 -12.42
CA ARG A 174 2.14 1.55 -12.94
C ARG A 174 3.16 0.51 -13.44
N ARG A 175 4.34 0.95 -13.85
CA ARG A 175 5.43 0.09 -14.34
C ARG A 175 6.26 -0.53 -13.22
N LEU A 176 6.02 -0.21 -11.96
CA LEU A 176 6.65 -0.89 -10.83
C LEU A 176 6.25 -2.36 -10.76
N LEU A 177 5.02 -2.68 -11.19
CA LEU A 177 4.54 -4.05 -11.26
C LEU A 177 4.84 -4.70 -12.63
N PRO A 178 5.30 -5.97 -12.65
CA PRO A 178 5.50 -6.71 -13.88
C PRO A 178 4.16 -6.90 -14.60
N PRO A 179 4.17 -7.22 -15.91
CA PRO A 179 2.95 -7.40 -16.71
C PRO A 179 1.93 -8.36 -16.09
N GLU A 180 2.40 -9.40 -15.39
CA GLU A 180 1.61 -10.43 -14.72
C GLU A 180 0.87 -9.89 -13.51
N TRP A 181 1.41 -8.85 -12.84
CA TRP A 181 0.85 -8.26 -11.62
C TRP A 181 0.10 -6.94 -11.85
N ARG A 182 -0.06 -6.48 -13.08
CA ARG A 182 -0.68 -5.19 -13.38
C ARG A 182 -2.15 -5.08 -12.95
N GLU A 183 -2.83 -6.18 -12.78
CA GLU A 183 -4.19 -6.18 -12.27
C GLU A 183 -4.27 -5.87 -10.76
N TYR A 184 -3.15 -6.04 -10.03
CA TYR A 184 -3.02 -5.69 -8.61
C TYR A 184 -2.61 -4.22 -8.40
N TYR A 185 -2.65 -3.41 -9.44
CA TYR A 185 -2.47 -1.97 -9.39
C TYR A 185 -3.80 -1.25 -9.48
N ARG A 186 -4.00 -0.25 -8.64
CA ARG A 186 -5.19 0.59 -8.63
C ARG A 186 -4.86 2.06 -8.56
N ASN A 187 -5.55 2.89 -9.39
CA ASN A 187 -5.63 4.34 -9.21
C ASN A 187 -6.82 4.68 -8.34
N GLY A 188 -6.66 5.68 -7.51
CA GLY A 188 -7.72 6.26 -6.69
C GLY A 188 -7.41 6.24 -5.20
N MET A 189 -8.04 7.12 -4.45
CA MET A 189 -7.86 7.24 -3.02
C MET A 189 -8.63 6.12 -2.31
N ALA A 190 -7.99 5.43 -1.38
CA ALA A 190 -8.69 4.50 -0.50
C ALA A 190 -9.54 5.30 0.50
N ASN A 191 -10.86 5.37 0.29
CA ASN A 191 -11.78 5.94 1.26
C ASN A 191 -12.07 4.92 2.37
N PRO A 192 -11.68 5.18 3.62
CA PRO A 192 -11.86 4.23 4.74
C PRO A 192 -13.33 3.88 5.02
N GLU A 193 -14.27 4.74 4.65
CA GLU A 193 -15.70 4.54 4.88
C GLU A 193 -16.39 3.69 3.79
N ASN A 194 -15.71 3.48 2.66
CA ASN A 194 -16.25 2.70 1.55
C ASN A 194 -15.76 1.24 1.65
N LYS A 195 -16.69 0.29 1.76
CA LYS A 195 -16.40 -1.14 1.87
C LYS A 195 -15.63 -1.70 0.69
N ASP A 196 -15.94 -1.28 -0.52
CA ASP A 196 -15.21 -1.72 -1.72
C ASP A 196 -13.75 -1.24 -1.68
N HIS A 197 -13.52 -0.02 -1.15
CA HIS A 197 -12.16 0.49 -0.97
C HIS A 197 -11.41 -0.25 0.15
N GLN A 198 -12.12 -0.70 1.20
CA GLN A 198 -11.50 -1.55 2.22
C GLN A 198 -11.05 -2.90 1.64
N LEU A 199 -11.89 -3.55 0.83
CA LEU A 199 -11.53 -4.81 0.17
C LEU A 199 -10.36 -4.64 -0.81
N MET A 200 -10.20 -3.46 -1.43
CA MET A 200 -9.02 -3.18 -2.28
C MET A 200 -7.70 -3.29 -1.53
N LEU A 201 -7.68 -3.03 -0.22
CA LEU A 201 -6.47 -3.16 0.60
C LEU A 201 -5.95 -4.60 0.66
N SER A 202 -6.82 -5.59 0.50
CA SER A 202 -6.46 -7.01 0.50
C SER A 202 -6.19 -7.57 -0.90
N THR A 203 -6.75 -6.95 -1.94
CA THR A 203 -6.70 -7.46 -3.31
C THR A 203 -5.69 -6.76 -4.21
N HIS A 204 -5.25 -5.56 -3.85
CA HIS A 204 -4.29 -4.80 -4.66
C HIS A 204 -2.96 -4.63 -3.93
N LEU A 205 -1.87 -4.66 -4.68
CA LEU A 205 -0.50 -4.53 -4.15
C LEU A 205 -0.02 -3.08 -4.13
N ILE A 206 -0.39 -2.28 -5.15
CA ILE A 206 -0.11 -0.85 -5.21
C ILE A 206 -1.41 -0.08 -5.40
N ILE A 207 -1.68 0.86 -4.49
CA ILE A 207 -2.72 1.86 -4.62
C ILE A 207 -2.05 3.21 -4.86
N ASN A 208 -2.25 3.77 -6.05
CA ASN A 208 -1.75 5.09 -6.43
C ASN A 208 -2.79 6.16 -6.11
N MET A 209 -2.49 7.03 -5.17
CA MET A 209 -3.32 8.17 -4.79
C MET A 209 -2.95 9.36 -5.68
N GLU A 210 -3.67 9.53 -6.79
CA GLU A 210 -3.50 10.67 -7.68
C GLU A 210 -4.08 11.94 -7.06
N GLU A 211 -3.54 13.10 -7.45
CA GLU A 211 -3.99 14.41 -6.97
C GLU A 211 -3.98 14.54 -5.44
N PHE A 212 -2.89 14.06 -4.83
CA PHE A 212 -2.69 14.17 -3.38
C PHE A 212 -2.39 15.63 -2.99
N ASP A 213 -3.34 16.52 -3.27
CA ASP A 213 -3.22 17.96 -3.04
C ASP A 213 -3.77 18.37 -1.67
N GLY A 214 -3.10 17.89 -0.63
CA GLY A 214 -3.46 18.28 0.73
C GLY A 214 -4.87 17.84 1.10
N ALA A 215 -5.10 16.53 1.15
CA ALA A 215 -6.30 15.98 1.76
C ALA A 215 -6.61 16.75 3.05
N ARG A 216 -7.87 17.13 3.26
CA ARG A 216 -8.29 17.86 4.47
C ARG A 216 -7.75 17.15 5.70
N ILE A 217 -7.43 17.86 6.75
CA ILE A 217 -6.84 17.28 7.99
C ILE A 217 -7.65 16.07 8.50
N SER A 218 -8.99 16.12 8.34
CA SER A 218 -9.90 14.99 8.61
C SER A 218 -9.58 13.74 7.78
N ASP A 219 -9.28 13.92 6.50
CA ASP A 219 -9.03 12.84 5.54
C ASP A 219 -7.65 12.23 5.77
N LEU A 220 -6.67 13.05 6.19
CA LEU A 220 -5.33 12.59 6.57
C LEU A 220 -5.35 11.67 7.80
N ALA A 221 -6.19 11.93 8.79
CA ALA A 221 -6.33 11.05 9.95
C ALA A 221 -6.90 9.68 9.56
N GLY A 222 -7.91 9.66 8.69
CA GLY A 222 -8.46 8.44 8.10
C GLY A 222 -7.43 7.68 7.28
N LEU A 223 -6.68 8.38 6.41
CA LEU A 223 -5.62 7.81 5.60
C LEU A 223 -4.49 7.21 6.46
N LYS A 224 -4.03 7.91 7.49
CA LYS A 224 -3.01 7.40 8.42
C LYS A 224 -3.46 6.11 9.11
N ARG A 225 -4.75 6.01 9.48
CA ARG A 225 -5.33 4.78 10.01
C ARG A 225 -5.30 3.67 8.98
N THR A 226 -5.74 3.94 7.76
CA THR A 226 -5.71 2.99 6.63
C THR A 226 -4.30 2.50 6.31
N ILE A 227 -3.29 3.40 6.33
CA ILE A 227 -1.88 3.05 6.09
C ILE A 227 -1.35 2.08 7.16
N THR A 228 -1.80 2.20 8.41
CA THR A 228 -1.32 1.37 9.53
C THR A 228 -2.20 0.17 9.85
N GLN A 229 -3.31 0.01 9.17
CA GLN A 229 -4.23 -1.09 9.38
C GLN A 229 -3.57 -2.43 8.96
N GLU A 230 -3.57 -3.42 9.85
CA GLU A 230 -2.93 -4.73 9.63
C GLU A 230 -3.83 -5.71 8.88
N SER A 231 -5.14 -5.62 9.09
CA SER A 231 -6.12 -6.49 8.46
C SER A 231 -7.37 -5.70 8.05
N VAL A 232 -8.11 -6.26 7.13
CA VAL A 232 -9.38 -5.73 6.65
C VAL A 232 -10.49 -6.67 7.10
N THR A 233 -11.41 -6.18 7.92
CA THR A 233 -12.55 -6.96 8.39
C THR A 233 -13.81 -6.46 7.71
N GLU A 234 -14.27 -7.23 6.71
CA GLU A 234 -15.45 -6.87 5.90
C GLU A 234 -16.30 -8.09 5.58
N ARG A 235 -17.59 -7.83 5.34
CA ARG A 235 -18.52 -8.82 4.84
C ARG A 235 -18.66 -8.64 3.32
N LYS A 236 -18.27 -9.66 2.55
CA LYS A 236 -18.53 -9.66 1.11
C LYS A 236 -20.02 -9.71 0.80
N VAL A 237 -20.40 -9.15 -0.33
CA VAL A 237 -21.78 -9.22 -0.84
C VAL A 237 -22.10 -10.71 -1.05
N TYR A 238 -23.24 -11.16 -0.46
CA TYR A 238 -23.70 -12.55 -0.41
C TYR A 238 -22.98 -13.48 0.58
N ASP A 239 -22.01 -13.00 1.36
CA ASP A 239 -21.42 -13.82 2.41
C ASP A 239 -22.23 -13.73 3.71
N MET A 240 -22.43 -14.85 4.39
CA MET A 240 -23.17 -14.88 5.65
C MET A 240 -22.34 -14.40 6.84
N GLN A 241 -21.01 -14.39 6.70
CA GLN A 241 -20.07 -14.09 7.78
C GLN A 241 -19.17 -12.90 7.43
N THR A 242 -18.80 -12.16 8.47
CA THR A 242 -17.74 -11.17 8.39
C THR A 242 -16.40 -11.89 8.39
N LEU A 243 -15.56 -11.65 7.38
CA LEU A 243 -14.25 -12.27 7.23
C LEU A 243 -13.16 -11.23 7.45
N SER A 244 -12.04 -11.67 8.00
CA SER A 244 -10.83 -10.87 8.08
C SER A 244 -9.93 -11.22 6.91
N PHE A 245 -9.52 -10.20 6.17
CA PHE A 245 -8.64 -10.33 5.01
C PHE A 245 -7.27 -9.73 5.32
N ILE A 246 -6.22 -10.38 4.83
CA ILE A 246 -4.85 -9.89 4.97
C ILE A 246 -4.69 -8.63 4.11
N ARG A 247 -4.12 -7.59 4.69
CA ARG A 247 -3.81 -6.38 3.96
C ARG A 247 -2.54 -6.57 3.11
N ARG A 248 -2.64 -6.30 1.79
CA ARG A 248 -1.54 -6.41 0.82
C ARG A 248 -1.08 -5.06 0.26
N ALA A 249 -1.93 -4.03 0.37
CA ALA A 249 -1.70 -2.77 -0.30
C ALA A 249 -0.53 -1.97 0.26
N SER A 250 0.33 -1.48 -0.62
CA SER A 250 1.27 -0.40 -0.40
C SER A 250 0.81 0.85 -1.12
N PHE A 251 1.06 2.02 -0.53
CA PHE A 251 0.60 3.28 -1.08
C PHE A 251 1.72 4.06 -1.73
N ILE A 252 1.40 4.69 -2.86
CA ILE A 252 2.19 5.70 -3.51
C ILE A 252 1.26 6.85 -3.91
N ALA A 253 1.74 8.07 -3.88
CA ALA A 253 0.95 9.24 -4.21
C ALA A 253 1.65 10.11 -5.24
N SER A 254 0.87 10.86 -6.00
CA SER A 254 1.37 11.89 -6.90
C SER A 254 0.66 13.21 -6.65
N THR A 255 1.41 14.31 -6.64
CA THR A 255 0.89 15.66 -6.42
C THR A 255 1.59 16.69 -7.31
N ASN A 256 0.94 17.82 -7.51
CA ASN A 256 1.53 19.01 -8.14
C ASN A 256 1.86 20.09 -7.09
N ASN A 257 1.59 19.82 -5.81
CA ASN A 257 1.87 20.74 -4.72
C ASN A 257 3.13 20.30 -3.94
N ARG A 258 4.15 21.16 -3.88
CA ARG A 258 5.37 20.91 -3.12
C ARG A 258 5.09 20.80 -1.61
N LEU A 259 4.20 21.62 -1.09
CA LEU A 259 3.81 21.64 0.31
C LEU A 259 2.62 20.70 0.55
N CYS A 260 2.85 19.42 0.36
CA CYS A 260 1.81 18.39 0.41
C CYS A 260 1.55 17.81 1.80
N LEU A 261 2.37 18.15 2.80
CA LEU A 261 2.21 17.71 4.19
C LEU A 261 1.64 18.84 5.05
N GLN A 262 0.67 18.55 5.89
CA GLN A 262 -0.01 19.55 6.72
C GLN A 262 0.14 19.33 8.23
N ASP A 263 0.49 18.12 8.65
CA ASP A 263 0.53 17.79 10.07
C ASP A 263 1.83 18.26 10.71
N ILE A 264 1.75 18.80 11.94
CA ILE A 264 2.91 19.24 12.73
C ILE A 264 3.69 18.02 13.26
N GLY A 265 3.01 16.90 13.50
CA GLY A 265 3.60 15.64 13.95
C GLY A 265 2.97 14.46 13.23
N GLY A 266 3.71 13.38 13.05
CA GLY A 266 3.18 12.17 12.46
C GLY A 266 3.33 12.05 10.94
N ASN A 267 4.22 12.85 10.33
CA ASN A 267 4.57 12.74 8.91
C ASN A 267 5.59 11.63 8.61
N ARG A 268 6.05 10.89 9.61
CA ARG A 268 7.05 9.81 9.48
C ARG A 268 6.66 8.65 8.55
N ARG A 269 5.42 8.64 8.06
CA ARG A 269 4.94 7.65 7.09
C ARG A 269 5.12 8.12 5.65
N PHE A 270 5.26 9.41 5.45
CA PHE A 270 5.30 10.03 4.12
C PHE A 270 6.72 10.28 3.67
N LEU A 271 7.00 9.96 2.41
CA LEU A 271 8.30 10.09 1.76
C LEU A 271 8.15 11.02 0.54
N PRO A 272 7.98 12.34 0.77
CA PRO A 272 7.84 13.29 -0.33
C PRO A 272 9.17 13.45 -1.07
N SER A 273 9.12 13.46 -2.39
CA SER A 273 10.29 13.62 -3.25
C SER A 273 9.95 14.58 -4.39
N SER A 274 10.73 15.65 -4.50
CA SER A 274 10.62 16.64 -5.58
C SER A 274 11.26 16.07 -6.85
N VAL A 275 10.45 15.68 -7.82
CA VAL A 275 10.89 15.06 -9.08
C VAL A 275 11.28 16.12 -10.09
N ILE A 276 12.53 16.09 -10.53
CA ILE A 276 13.07 16.94 -11.60
C ILE A 276 12.73 16.35 -12.98
N SER A 277 13.03 15.07 -13.16
CA SER A 277 12.74 14.33 -14.38
C SER A 277 12.43 12.86 -14.10
N MET A 278 11.74 12.21 -15.03
CA MET A 278 11.33 10.81 -14.87
C MET A 278 11.42 10.10 -16.22
N ASP A 279 12.21 9.04 -16.26
CA ASP A 279 12.25 8.12 -17.40
C ASP A 279 11.27 6.96 -17.18
N TYR A 280 10.14 7.08 -17.82
CA TYR A 280 9.11 6.03 -17.84
C TYR A 280 9.14 5.17 -19.11
N ARG A 281 10.18 5.28 -19.96
CA ARG A 281 10.31 4.57 -21.23
C ARG A 281 11.29 3.41 -21.18
N THR A 282 12.43 3.60 -20.52
CA THR A 282 13.45 2.55 -20.38
C THR A 282 12.84 1.26 -19.81
N PRO A 283 13.05 0.09 -20.44
CA PRO A 283 12.53 -1.19 -19.95
C PRO A 283 12.96 -1.48 -18.52
N VAL A 284 12.03 -1.99 -17.72
CA VAL A 284 12.31 -2.39 -16.33
C VAL A 284 12.79 -3.83 -16.31
N ASN A 285 13.91 -4.10 -15.66
CA ASN A 285 14.39 -5.46 -15.40
C ASN A 285 13.62 -6.05 -14.20
N TYR A 286 12.43 -6.58 -14.45
CA TYR A 286 11.58 -7.14 -13.39
C TYR A 286 12.23 -8.33 -12.67
N GLU A 287 12.90 -9.22 -13.39
CA GLU A 287 13.58 -10.37 -12.79
C GLU A 287 14.64 -9.89 -11.78
N GLY A 288 15.47 -8.93 -12.17
CA GLY A 288 16.53 -8.39 -11.30
C GLY A 288 16.00 -7.67 -10.07
N ILE A 289 15.03 -6.74 -10.23
CA ILE A 289 14.52 -5.94 -9.10
C ILE A 289 13.78 -6.79 -8.07
N TYR A 290 12.96 -7.76 -8.52
CA TYR A 290 12.20 -8.62 -7.61
C TYR A 290 13.08 -9.70 -6.98
N ALA A 291 14.06 -10.26 -7.70
CA ALA A 291 15.05 -11.17 -7.11
C ALA A 291 15.89 -10.47 -6.04
N GLN A 292 16.34 -9.23 -6.30
CA GLN A 292 17.06 -8.43 -5.30
C GLN A 292 16.18 -8.10 -4.09
N ALA A 293 14.94 -7.63 -4.31
CA ALA A 293 14.02 -7.31 -3.23
C ALA A 293 13.72 -8.53 -2.36
N TYR A 294 13.55 -9.70 -2.97
CA TYR A 294 13.32 -10.96 -2.26
C TYR A 294 14.54 -11.41 -1.46
N ALA A 295 15.73 -11.29 -2.03
CA ALA A 295 16.98 -11.58 -1.32
C ALA A 295 17.19 -10.65 -0.12
N LEU A 296 16.95 -9.35 -0.28
CA LEU A 296 17.00 -8.37 0.80
C LEU A 296 15.99 -8.69 1.92
N LEU A 297 14.74 -9.02 1.55
CA LEU A 297 13.70 -9.38 2.50
C LEU A 297 14.08 -10.61 3.32
N ASN A 298 14.56 -11.67 2.68
CA ASN A 298 15.00 -12.90 3.35
C ASN A 298 16.29 -12.69 4.16
N GLY A 299 17.11 -11.73 3.77
CA GLY A 299 18.30 -11.31 4.50
C GLY A 299 18.02 -10.42 5.71
N GLY A 300 16.75 -10.15 6.02
CA GLY A 300 16.36 -9.33 7.18
C GLY A 300 16.53 -7.82 6.94
N TYR A 301 16.49 -7.37 5.69
CA TYR A 301 16.58 -5.93 5.39
C TYR A 301 15.44 -5.15 6.05
N GLN A 302 15.80 -4.13 6.82
CA GLN A 302 14.86 -3.25 7.51
C GLN A 302 14.21 -2.28 6.53
N TYR A 303 12.97 -2.54 6.16
CA TYR A 303 12.20 -1.72 5.21
C TYR A 303 11.34 -0.63 5.87
N TRP A 304 11.52 -0.35 7.15
CA TRP A 304 10.92 0.77 7.89
C TRP A 304 11.98 1.72 8.42
N TYR A 305 11.56 2.89 8.88
CA TYR A 305 12.42 3.87 9.52
C TYR A 305 12.33 3.73 11.03
N GLU A 306 13.47 3.75 11.73
CA GLU A 306 13.54 3.74 13.19
C GLU A 306 14.72 4.55 13.73
N GLY A 307 14.70 4.84 15.04
CA GLY A 307 15.77 5.56 15.72
C GLY A 307 16.10 6.91 15.06
N GLU A 308 17.39 7.15 14.82
CA GLU A 308 17.90 8.39 14.21
C GLU A 308 17.39 8.63 12.78
N GLU A 309 17.05 7.57 12.05
CA GLU A 309 16.48 7.69 10.70
C GLU A 309 15.12 8.43 10.72
N ILE A 310 14.34 8.32 11.81
CA ILE A 310 13.10 9.08 11.96
C ILE A 310 13.36 10.57 12.06
N ASP A 311 14.44 10.98 12.73
CA ASP A 311 14.80 12.40 12.85
C ASP A 311 15.28 12.97 11.51
N GLU A 312 16.02 12.18 10.72
CA GLU A 312 16.40 12.52 9.35
C GLU A 312 15.15 12.69 8.48
N LEU A 313 14.23 11.74 8.52
CA LEU A 313 12.97 11.78 7.79
C LEU A 313 12.10 12.98 8.21
N ASN A 314 12.01 13.28 9.48
CA ASN A 314 11.25 14.43 9.97
C ASN A 314 11.85 15.77 9.48
N ARG A 315 13.19 15.89 9.45
CA ARG A 315 13.86 17.08 8.90
C ARG A 315 13.61 17.24 7.41
N HIS A 316 13.66 16.14 6.64
CA HIS A 316 13.33 16.14 5.22
C HIS A 316 11.86 16.54 5.00
N ASN A 317 10.93 15.97 5.75
CA ASN A 317 9.50 16.23 5.63
C ASN A 317 9.11 17.66 5.96
N GLU A 318 9.88 18.35 6.81
CA GLU A 318 9.64 19.77 7.15
C GLU A 318 9.75 20.69 5.92
N MET A 319 10.58 20.34 4.94
CA MET A 319 10.70 21.10 3.68
C MET A 319 9.46 21.00 2.78
N HIS A 320 8.64 19.97 3.00
CA HIS A 320 7.41 19.68 2.26
C HIS A 320 6.14 19.98 3.05
N ARG A 321 6.29 20.59 4.24
CA ARG A 321 5.17 20.88 5.13
C ARG A 321 4.64 22.29 4.93
N MET A 322 3.34 22.40 4.71
CA MET A 322 2.62 23.66 4.80
C MET A 322 2.47 24.02 6.28
N LYS A 323 3.00 25.16 6.67
CA LYS A 323 2.82 25.67 8.03
C LYS A 323 1.39 26.15 8.22
N ASP A 324 0.83 25.87 9.38
CA ASP A 324 -0.46 26.40 9.79
C ASP A 324 -0.32 27.90 10.12
N PRO A 325 -1.30 28.76 9.77
CA PRO A 325 -1.25 30.17 10.12
C PRO A 325 -1.01 30.45 11.61
N VAL A 326 -1.49 29.59 12.52
CA VAL A 326 -1.21 29.73 13.97
C VAL A 326 0.28 29.54 14.26
N GLU A 327 0.92 28.55 13.62
CA GLU A 327 2.34 28.29 13.76
C GLU A 327 3.20 29.42 13.16
N GLU A 328 2.83 29.91 11.99
CA GLU A 328 3.54 31.04 11.36
C GLU A 328 3.48 32.28 12.24
N ASN A 329 2.29 32.62 12.71
CA ASN A 329 2.11 33.79 13.58
C ASN A 329 2.76 33.62 14.95
N LEU A 330 2.82 32.38 15.49
CA LEU A 330 3.58 32.13 16.73
C LEU A 330 5.04 32.59 16.56
N LEU A 331 5.69 32.21 15.46
CA LEU A 331 7.09 32.55 15.21
C LEU A 331 7.32 34.03 14.87
N VAL A 332 6.28 34.73 14.36
CA VAL A 332 6.32 36.16 14.10
C VAL A 332 6.19 36.98 15.37
N TYR A 333 5.34 36.57 16.30
CA TYR A 333 5.00 37.39 17.47
C TYR A 333 5.65 36.92 18.75
N PHE A 334 6.17 35.69 18.81
CA PHE A 334 6.79 35.13 20.01
C PHE A 334 8.07 34.37 19.65
N ARG A 335 9.06 34.45 20.56
CA ARG A 335 10.26 33.62 20.48
C ARG A 335 10.60 33.03 21.84
N LYS A 336 11.49 32.06 21.84
CA LYS A 336 12.08 31.55 23.10
C LYS A 336 12.98 32.62 23.71
N PRO A 337 13.01 32.67 25.05
CA PRO A 337 13.95 33.55 25.75
C PRO A 337 15.41 33.15 25.48
N GLU A 338 16.25 34.15 25.36
CA GLU A 338 17.71 34.04 25.41
C GLU A 338 18.20 34.49 26.79
N PRO A 339 19.43 34.11 27.22
CA PRO A 339 19.94 34.45 28.56
C PRO A 339 19.93 35.95 28.88
N GLU A 340 19.96 36.81 27.89
CA GLU A 340 20.08 38.27 28.01
C GLU A 340 18.70 38.96 28.04
N ASP A 341 17.61 38.21 27.84
CA ASP A 341 16.26 38.79 27.79
C ASP A 341 15.77 39.19 29.18
N THR A 342 15.35 40.46 29.30
CA THR A 342 14.76 41.02 30.50
C THR A 342 13.23 40.98 30.52
N CYS A 343 12.58 40.79 29.35
CA CYS A 343 11.12 40.83 29.17
C CYS A 343 10.48 39.44 28.98
N VAL A 344 10.93 38.46 29.76
CA VAL A 344 10.42 37.07 29.71
C VAL A 344 9.08 36.99 30.44
N LYS A 345 8.10 36.33 29.81
CA LYS A 345 6.76 36.11 30.36
C LYS A 345 6.42 34.61 30.37
N TRP A 346 5.70 34.22 31.41
CA TRP A 346 5.05 32.90 31.46
C TRP A 346 3.58 33.07 31.08
N MET A 347 3.16 32.45 29.98
CA MET A 347 1.82 32.61 29.43
C MET A 347 1.18 31.26 29.12
N PRO A 348 -0.11 31.05 29.49
CA PRO A 348 -0.86 29.87 29.04
C PRO A 348 -1.12 29.94 27.54
N ALA A 349 -1.26 28.79 26.87
CA ALA A 349 -1.50 28.72 25.44
C ALA A 349 -2.70 29.57 24.97
N ALA A 350 -3.76 29.64 25.77
CA ALA A 350 -4.93 30.46 25.48
C ALA A 350 -4.60 31.96 25.38
N ALA A 351 -3.74 32.48 26.26
CA ALA A 351 -3.32 33.88 26.23
C ALA A 351 -2.41 34.17 25.03
N ILE A 352 -1.50 33.26 24.70
CA ILE A 352 -0.66 33.34 23.49
C ILE A 352 -1.56 33.34 22.25
N LEU A 353 -2.54 32.40 22.16
CA LEU A 353 -3.45 32.33 21.01
C LEU A 353 -4.30 33.59 20.88
N SER A 354 -4.80 34.15 21.98
CA SER A 354 -5.59 35.40 21.93
C SER A 354 -4.80 36.55 21.35
N LYS A 355 -3.51 36.67 21.66
CA LYS A 355 -2.64 37.69 21.02
C LYS A 355 -2.39 37.41 19.55
N ILE A 356 -2.05 36.18 19.21
CA ILE A 356 -1.87 35.75 17.82
C ILE A 356 -3.15 36.03 17.01
N ALA A 357 -4.33 35.77 17.58
CA ALA A 357 -5.60 36.00 16.93
C ALA A 357 -5.88 37.47 16.63
N ILE A 358 -5.51 38.36 17.54
CA ILE A 358 -5.67 39.80 17.33
C ILE A 358 -4.76 40.30 16.19
N TYR A 359 -3.49 39.98 16.23
CA TYR A 359 -2.52 40.45 15.26
C TYR A 359 -2.60 39.74 13.90
N GLY A 360 -2.77 38.38 13.91
CA GLY A 360 -2.81 37.53 12.73
C GLY A 360 -4.20 37.33 12.14
N LYS A 361 -5.26 37.95 12.69
CA LYS A 361 -6.65 37.77 12.27
C LYS A 361 -7.10 36.30 12.18
N ILE A 362 -6.68 35.51 13.15
CA ILE A 362 -6.96 34.06 13.22
C ILE A 362 -8.20 33.83 14.08
N GLN A 363 -9.06 32.90 13.67
CA GLN A 363 -10.20 32.47 14.50
C GLN A 363 -9.72 31.60 15.68
N VAL A 364 -10.14 31.99 16.87
CA VAL A 364 -9.89 31.21 18.09
C VAL A 364 -10.89 30.05 18.15
N ASN A 365 -10.40 28.85 17.99
CA ASN A 365 -11.18 27.62 18.11
C ASN A 365 -10.33 26.52 18.74
N ARG A 366 -10.94 25.35 19.03
CA ARG A 366 -10.25 24.22 19.66
C ARG A 366 -9.07 23.71 18.83
N GLN A 367 -9.18 23.71 17.53
CA GLN A 367 -8.13 23.28 16.61
C GLN A 367 -6.94 24.22 16.65
N ALA A 368 -7.17 25.57 16.65
CA ALA A 368 -6.12 26.56 16.75
C ALA A 368 -5.32 26.44 18.07
N ILE A 369 -5.99 26.14 19.19
CA ILE A 369 -5.29 25.86 20.46
C ILE A 369 -4.44 24.60 20.36
N GLN A 370 -4.94 23.52 19.79
CA GLN A 370 -4.19 22.28 19.59
C GLN A 370 -2.97 22.49 18.70
N THR A 371 -3.13 23.20 17.57
CA THR A 371 -2.04 23.57 16.66
C THR A 371 -0.98 24.39 17.40
N LEU A 372 -1.40 25.38 18.22
CA LEU A 372 -0.48 26.20 18.98
C LEU A 372 0.32 25.38 20.00
N VAL A 373 -0.34 24.50 20.76
CA VAL A 373 0.33 23.64 21.76
C VAL A 373 1.36 22.75 21.08
N LEU A 374 0.99 22.08 19.98
CA LEU A 374 1.90 21.26 19.20
C LEU A 374 3.09 22.06 18.63
N SER A 375 2.84 23.31 18.21
CA SER A 375 3.90 24.20 17.72
C SER A 375 4.86 24.62 18.85
N LEU A 376 4.34 24.97 20.02
CA LEU A 376 5.15 25.32 21.19
C LEU A 376 6.03 24.14 21.64
N GLU A 377 5.50 22.94 21.63
CA GLU A 377 6.24 21.70 21.93
C GLU A 377 7.30 21.41 20.87
N LYS A 378 6.94 21.46 19.58
CA LYS A 378 7.86 21.28 18.45
C LYS A 378 9.06 22.22 18.51
N TYR A 379 8.82 23.50 18.80
CA TYR A 379 9.86 24.50 18.92
C TYR A 379 10.53 24.51 20.30
N ARG A 380 10.17 23.56 21.19
CA ARG A 380 10.78 23.35 22.51
C ARG A 380 10.75 24.59 23.37
N PHE A 381 9.59 25.28 23.46
CA PHE A 381 9.38 26.29 24.46
C PHE A 381 9.38 25.66 25.86
N ARG A 382 10.04 26.29 26.83
CA ARG A 382 10.03 25.78 28.21
C ARG A 382 8.65 25.88 28.82
N THR A 383 8.31 24.93 29.67
CA THR A 383 6.99 24.84 30.30
C THR A 383 7.12 24.81 31.82
N ARG A 384 6.11 25.34 32.52
CA ARG A 384 5.89 25.15 33.97
C ARG A 384 4.42 24.91 34.24
N ARG A 385 4.08 24.42 35.40
CA ARG A 385 2.71 24.43 35.91
C ARG A 385 2.53 25.60 36.86
N ASN A 386 1.48 26.38 36.67
CA ASN A 386 1.11 27.44 37.62
C ASN A 386 0.38 26.89 38.88
N ALA A 387 0.08 27.73 39.83
CA ALA A 387 -0.61 27.36 41.11
C ALA A 387 -2.00 26.73 40.87
N GLN A 388 -2.62 26.94 39.71
CA GLN A 388 -3.94 26.41 39.33
C GLN A 388 -3.82 25.11 38.50
N GLY A 389 -2.60 24.57 38.32
CA GLY A 389 -2.34 23.33 37.58
C GLY A 389 -2.31 23.48 36.04
N SER A 390 -2.47 24.69 35.51
CA SER A 390 -2.40 24.96 34.07
C SER A 390 -0.97 25.05 33.58
N THR A 391 -0.72 24.57 32.36
CA THR A 391 0.59 24.66 31.70
C THR A 391 0.80 26.08 31.15
N GLU A 392 1.92 26.70 31.52
CA GLU A 392 2.39 27.97 30.98
C GLU A 392 3.69 27.74 30.21
N TYR A 393 3.90 28.58 29.20
CA TYR A 393 5.06 28.56 28.29
C TYR A 393 5.91 29.82 28.53
N GLU A 394 7.23 29.65 28.54
CA GLU A 394 8.18 30.72 28.66
C GLU A 394 8.40 31.38 27.29
N VAL A 395 8.02 32.63 27.18
CA VAL A 395 8.01 33.36 25.89
C VAL A 395 8.54 34.78 26.04
N VAL A 396 9.12 35.31 24.96
CA VAL A 396 9.34 36.72 24.72
C VAL A 396 8.30 37.21 23.73
N ASP A 397 7.53 38.21 24.10
CA ASP A 397 6.49 38.83 23.26
C ASP A 397 7.12 39.96 22.43
N LEU A 398 7.29 39.73 21.14
CA LEU A 398 7.97 40.63 20.21
C LEU A 398 7.17 41.93 19.90
N GLN A 399 5.90 42.00 20.29
CA GLN A 399 5.06 43.17 20.12
C GLN A 399 5.02 44.03 21.38
N ASN A 400 5.81 43.70 22.40
CA ASN A 400 5.90 44.49 23.59
C ASN A 400 6.85 45.68 23.37
N ASP A 401 6.37 46.93 23.59
CA ASP A 401 7.14 48.15 23.41
C ASP A 401 8.49 48.19 24.18
N GLU A 402 8.60 47.43 25.26
CA GLU A 402 9.83 47.27 26.04
C GLU A 402 10.92 46.46 25.30
N VAL A 403 10.53 45.49 24.45
CA VAL A 403 11.46 44.71 23.62
C VAL A 403 12.02 45.59 22.49
N ASN A 404 11.19 46.42 21.90
CA ASN A 404 11.60 47.34 20.83
C ASN A 404 12.51 48.48 21.27
N LYS A 405 12.50 48.83 22.54
CA LYS A 405 13.41 49.87 23.13
C LYS A 405 14.83 49.35 23.40
N GLY A 406 15.03 48.02 23.50
CA GLY A 406 16.32 47.38 23.71
C GLY A 406 17.22 47.27 22.48
N PHE A 407 16.66 47.36 21.27
CA PHE A 407 17.39 47.27 20.00
C PHE A 407 17.80 48.64 19.44
N GLY A 408 17.58 49.72 20.16
CA GLY A 408 17.88 51.09 19.73
C GLY A 408 19.06 51.75 20.49
N LYS A 409 20.09 50.99 20.88
CA LYS A 409 21.34 51.53 21.39
C LYS A 409 22.56 50.91 20.70
#